data_55562ed2288a5c0f276066fa374594c2
#
_entry.id   55562ed2288a5c0f276066fa374594c2
#
_cell.length_a   1.000
_cell.length_b   1.000
_cell.length_c   1.000
_cell.angle_alpha   90.00
_cell.angle_beta   90.00
_cell.angle_gamma   90.00
#
_symmetry.space_group_name_H-M   'P 1'
#
loop_
_entity.id
_entity.type
_entity.pdbx_description
1 polymer ?
#
loop_
_entity_poly.entity_id
_entity_poly.type
_entity_poly.pdbx_seq_one_letter_code
_entity_poly.pdbx_strand_id
1 'polypeptide(L)'
;AASSLFLAFAVFLIGQKAQPASLVDQWEEVEEATKKGLPKTAIEKLEPLIDRALKEKAHAVAIRAVAQKINLEGAIEGNKPEEKIARMEAEMAKAPKDLQPMMNAVLSIWYWQYFQRNRWLFAQRTRTGEAPGGDITTWDLPRILSEIDKQFQKTLSHHEILKKEGVKDYDFLLNPGTVPDSYRPTLYDFFVHDALRFYSAGEQGGSKSQDAFVLSADSPVFASAKDFMAWEIDSEDDES
;
A
#
# COMPACT_ATOMS: atom_id res chain seq x y z
N ALA A 1 -66.49 2.86 53.82
CA ALA A 1 -66.24 2.61 52.41
C ALA A 1 -64.93 3.34 51.99
N ALA A 2 -63.85 2.60 51.90
CA ALA A 2 -62.53 3.11 51.42
C ALA A 2 -62.23 2.38 50.10
N SER A 3 -62.32 3.09 49.02
CA SER A 3 -61.92 2.58 47.68
C SER A 3 -60.44 2.77 47.56
N SER A 4 -59.69 1.66 47.52
CA SER A 4 -58.27 1.63 47.15
C SER A 4 -58.12 1.71 45.61
N LEU A 5 -57.52 2.79 45.13
CA LEU A 5 -57.13 2.98 43.72
C LEU A 5 -55.78 2.39 43.54
N PHE A 6 -55.68 1.21 42.92
CA PHE A 6 -54.39 0.63 42.47
C PHE A 6 -53.97 1.30 41.16
N LEU A 7 -52.97 2.18 41.22
CA LEU A 7 -52.28 2.73 40.04
C LEU A 7 -51.27 1.69 39.54
N ALA A 8 -51.59 1.02 38.45
CA ALA A 8 -50.63 0.16 37.75
C ALA A 8 -49.59 1.01 36.99
N PHE A 9 -48.38 1.07 37.53
CA PHE A 9 -47.22 1.65 36.83
C PHE A 9 -46.73 0.66 35.75
N ALA A 10 -47.19 0.83 34.52
CA ALA A 10 -46.61 0.13 33.38
C ALA A 10 -45.24 0.71 33.09
N VAL A 11 -44.19 0.01 33.55
CA VAL A 11 -42.82 0.33 33.15
C VAL A 11 -42.65 -0.04 31.69
N PHE A 12 -42.73 0.95 30.81
CA PHE A 12 -42.34 0.82 29.39
C PHE A 12 -40.83 0.67 29.37
N LEU A 13 -40.33 -0.56 29.35
CA LEU A 13 -38.97 -0.87 28.95
C LEU A 13 -38.87 -0.61 27.45
N ILE A 14 -38.61 0.66 27.09
CA ILE A 14 -38.11 1.01 25.75
C ILE A 14 -36.75 0.34 25.65
N GLY A 15 -36.71 -0.77 24.93
CA GLY A 15 -35.44 -1.39 24.56
C GLY A 15 -34.63 -0.34 23.81
N GLN A 16 -33.66 0.26 24.48
CA GLN A 16 -32.64 1.05 23.83
C GLN A 16 -31.93 0.10 22.84
N LYS A 17 -32.23 0.24 21.53
CA LYS A 17 -31.37 -0.34 20.51
C LYS A 17 -30.00 0.20 20.80
N ALA A 18 -29.07 -0.67 21.17
CA ALA A 18 -27.67 -0.31 21.36
C ALA A 18 -27.23 0.48 20.11
N GLN A 19 -26.77 1.69 20.33
CA GLN A 19 -26.24 2.51 19.25
C GLN A 19 -25.08 1.70 18.64
N PRO A 20 -25.02 1.54 17.31
CA PRO A 20 -23.95 0.76 16.72
C PRO A 20 -22.61 1.38 17.12
N ALA A 21 -21.69 0.55 17.64
CA ALA A 21 -20.35 0.98 18.05
C ALA A 21 -19.70 1.83 16.92
N SER A 22 -18.99 2.89 17.29
CA SER A 22 -18.29 3.72 16.29
C SER A 22 -17.16 2.93 15.60
N LEU A 23 -16.61 3.44 14.50
CA LEU A 23 -15.43 2.82 13.89
C LEU A 23 -14.24 2.80 14.86
N VAL A 24 -14.17 3.78 15.76
CA VAL A 24 -13.15 3.86 16.81
C VAL A 24 -13.33 2.74 17.83
N ASP A 25 -14.54 2.54 18.34
CA ASP A 25 -14.83 1.48 19.33
C ASP A 25 -14.54 0.10 18.75
N GLN A 26 -14.91 -0.13 17.48
CA GLN A 26 -14.62 -1.39 16.79
C GLN A 26 -13.11 -1.60 16.61
N TRP A 27 -12.38 -0.52 16.34
CA TRP A 27 -10.94 -0.59 16.26
C TRP A 27 -10.27 -0.92 17.59
N GLU A 28 -10.74 -0.32 18.70
CA GLU A 28 -10.26 -0.63 20.05
C GLU A 28 -10.46 -2.11 20.40
N GLU A 29 -11.58 -2.70 20.00
CA GLU A 29 -11.81 -4.15 20.18
C GLU A 29 -10.81 -5.02 19.40
N VAL A 30 -10.43 -4.61 18.18
CA VAL A 30 -9.38 -5.28 17.38
C VAL A 30 -8.03 -5.18 18.10
N GLU A 31 -7.68 -3.99 18.57
CA GLU A 31 -6.41 -3.76 19.28
C GLU A 31 -6.36 -4.58 20.58
N GLU A 32 -7.44 -4.63 21.33
CA GLU A 32 -7.51 -5.42 22.56
C GLU A 32 -7.28 -6.91 22.28
N ALA A 33 -7.95 -7.46 21.25
CA ALA A 33 -7.75 -8.86 20.85
C ALA A 33 -6.29 -9.11 20.40
N THR A 34 -5.72 -8.17 19.65
CA THR A 34 -4.32 -8.25 19.20
C THR A 34 -3.34 -8.22 20.38
N LYS A 35 -3.53 -7.29 21.33
CA LYS A 35 -2.71 -7.19 22.57
C LYS A 35 -2.79 -8.44 23.44
N LYS A 36 -3.93 -9.12 23.44
CA LYS A 36 -4.14 -10.41 24.16
C LYS A 36 -3.52 -11.60 23.42
N GLY A 37 -2.91 -11.41 22.25
CA GLY A 37 -2.35 -12.50 21.45
C GLY A 37 -3.42 -13.43 20.84
N LEU A 38 -4.60 -12.90 20.53
CA LEU A 38 -5.75 -13.61 19.95
C LEU A 38 -5.95 -13.22 18.48
N PRO A 39 -5.04 -13.61 17.57
CA PRO A 39 -5.08 -13.12 16.19
C PRO A 39 -6.35 -13.56 15.44
N LYS A 40 -6.88 -14.74 15.67
CA LYS A 40 -8.13 -15.19 15.04
C LYS A 40 -9.32 -14.32 15.46
N THR A 41 -9.44 -14.01 16.73
CA THR A 41 -10.50 -13.13 17.25
C THR A 41 -10.34 -11.71 16.68
N ALA A 42 -9.11 -11.21 16.55
CA ALA A 42 -8.85 -9.91 15.94
C ALA A 42 -9.29 -9.89 14.46
N ILE A 43 -9.03 -10.96 13.70
CA ILE A 43 -9.47 -11.10 12.31
C ILE A 43 -11.00 -11.10 12.21
N GLU A 44 -11.69 -11.86 13.07
CA GLU A 44 -13.16 -11.89 13.11
C GLU A 44 -13.77 -10.50 13.39
N LYS A 45 -13.09 -9.66 14.20
CA LYS A 45 -13.52 -8.28 14.47
C LYS A 45 -13.18 -7.31 13.34
N LEU A 46 -12.14 -7.57 12.55
CA LEU A 46 -11.76 -6.75 11.41
C LEU A 46 -12.77 -6.83 10.26
N GLU A 47 -13.41 -7.97 10.03
CA GLU A 47 -14.34 -8.14 8.91
C GLU A 47 -15.53 -7.16 8.95
N PRO A 48 -16.30 -7.08 10.05
CA PRO A 48 -17.40 -6.10 10.14
C PRO A 48 -16.89 -4.65 10.13
N LEU A 49 -15.69 -4.40 10.65
CA LEU A 49 -15.06 -3.08 10.59
C LEU A 49 -14.72 -2.66 9.15
N ILE A 50 -14.17 -3.58 8.34
CA ILE A 50 -13.90 -3.35 6.92
C ILE A 50 -15.19 -3.03 6.18
N ASP A 51 -16.22 -3.85 6.33
CA ASP A 51 -17.50 -3.67 5.67
C ASP A 51 -18.13 -2.32 6.00
N ARG A 52 -18.04 -1.92 7.25
CA ARG A 52 -18.57 -0.64 7.72
C ARG A 52 -17.76 0.54 7.18
N ALA A 53 -16.44 0.47 7.27
CA ALA A 53 -15.56 1.52 6.77
C ALA A 53 -15.75 1.74 5.27
N LEU A 54 -15.98 0.67 4.50
CA LEU A 54 -16.30 0.76 3.06
C LEU A 54 -17.65 1.45 2.83
N LYS A 55 -18.68 1.12 3.61
CA LYS A 55 -20.01 1.76 3.51
C LYS A 55 -19.97 3.25 3.85
N GLU A 56 -19.16 3.62 4.85
CA GLU A 56 -18.99 5.00 5.30
C GLU A 56 -17.93 5.77 4.47
N LYS A 57 -17.30 5.13 3.48
CA LYS A 57 -16.18 5.68 2.67
C LYS A 57 -15.01 6.18 3.52
N ALA A 58 -14.80 5.58 4.68
CA ALA A 58 -13.67 5.83 5.54
C ALA A 58 -12.43 5.06 5.02
N HIS A 59 -11.88 5.51 3.88
CA HIS A 59 -10.87 4.78 3.10
C HIS A 59 -9.63 4.43 3.93
N ALA A 60 -9.11 5.37 4.73
CA ALA A 60 -7.97 5.14 5.58
C ALA A 60 -8.22 4.00 6.57
N VAL A 61 -9.40 3.99 7.23
CA VAL A 61 -9.78 2.91 8.17
C VAL A 61 -9.93 1.58 7.45
N ALA A 62 -10.56 1.56 6.27
CA ALA A 62 -10.75 0.34 5.49
C ALA A 62 -9.40 -0.29 5.11
N ILE A 63 -8.46 0.51 4.59
CA ILE A 63 -7.13 0.03 4.20
C ILE A 63 -6.33 -0.44 5.41
N ARG A 64 -6.40 0.30 6.52
CA ARG A 64 -5.78 -0.12 7.77
C ARG A 64 -6.29 -1.49 8.20
N ALA A 65 -7.59 -1.67 8.19
CA ALA A 65 -8.21 -2.93 8.61
C ALA A 65 -7.83 -4.10 7.69
N VAL A 66 -7.82 -3.89 6.37
CA VAL A 66 -7.35 -4.88 5.40
C VAL A 66 -5.88 -5.23 5.61
N ALA A 67 -5.01 -4.24 5.75
CA ALA A 67 -3.58 -4.48 5.97
C ALA A 67 -3.31 -5.20 7.29
N GLN A 68 -4.05 -4.85 8.36
CA GLN A 68 -3.95 -5.52 9.65
C GLN A 68 -4.44 -6.97 9.57
N LYS A 69 -5.55 -7.24 8.87
CA LYS A 69 -6.05 -8.60 8.62
C LYS A 69 -4.98 -9.45 7.93
N ILE A 70 -4.40 -8.95 6.84
CA ILE A 70 -3.32 -9.63 6.10
C ILE A 70 -2.11 -9.91 7.00
N ASN A 71 -1.73 -8.95 7.85
CA ASN A 71 -0.63 -9.14 8.78
C ASN A 71 -0.91 -10.24 9.83
N LEU A 72 -2.12 -10.27 10.39
CA LEU A 72 -2.52 -11.27 11.37
C LEU A 72 -2.63 -12.67 10.75
N GLU A 73 -3.21 -12.78 9.56
CA GLU A 73 -3.24 -14.03 8.79
C GLU A 73 -1.82 -14.54 8.50
N GLY A 74 -0.95 -13.64 8.02
CA GLY A 74 0.46 -13.98 7.80
C GLY A 74 1.17 -14.45 9.07
N ALA A 75 0.91 -13.81 10.21
CA ALA A 75 1.49 -14.22 11.50
C ALA A 75 1.06 -15.63 11.93
N ILE A 76 -0.19 -16.03 11.64
CA ILE A 76 -0.70 -17.38 11.91
C ILE A 76 -0.03 -18.43 11.01
N GLU A 77 0.26 -18.08 9.74
CA GLU A 77 0.74 -19.00 8.70
C GLU A 77 2.26 -19.00 8.48
N GLY A 78 3.03 -18.36 9.38
CA GLY A 78 4.48 -18.37 9.34
C GLY A 78 5.11 -17.12 8.72
N ASN A 79 4.35 -16.07 8.51
CA ASN A 79 4.80 -14.70 8.22
C ASN A 79 5.62 -14.54 6.92
N LYS A 80 5.17 -15.16 5.85
CA LYS A 80 5.80 -15.07 4.53
C LYS A 80 5.43 -13.75 3.82
N PRO A 81 6.40 -12.88 3.52
CA PRO A 81 6.13 -11.56 2.93
C PRO A 81 5.47 -11.65 1.55
N GLU A 82 5.83 -12.64 0.74
CA GLU A 82 5.27 -12.91 -0.58
C GLU A 82 3.78 -13.23 -0.54
N GLU A 83 3.34 -13.97 0.47
CA GLU A 83 1.92 -14.27 0.65
C GLU A 83 1.12 -13.02 1.03
N LYS A 84 1.72 -12.08 1.77
CA LYS A 84 1.06 -10.79 2.09
C LYS A 84 0.81 -9.95 0.83
N ILE A 85 1.76 -9.92 -0.10
CA ILE A 85 1.60 -9.24 -1.39
C ILE A 85 0.44 -9.88 -2.17
N ALA A 86 0.45 -11.19 -2.33
CA ALA A 86 -0.62 -11.91 -3.05
C ALA A 86 -2.01 -11.70 -2.43
N ARG A 87 -2.10 -11.64 -1.09
CA ARG A 87 -3.36 -11.35 -0.39
C ARG A 87 -3.82 -9.91 -0.61
N MET A 88 -2.91 -8.94 -0.59
CA MET A 88 -3.26 -7.55 -0.88
C MET A 88 -3.77 -7.40 -2.33
N GLU A 89 -3.18 -8.08 -3.29
CA GLU A 89 -3.66 -8.12 -4.67
C GLU A 89 -5.07 -8.73 -4.77
N ALA A 90 -5.31 -9.83 -4.06
CA ALA A 90 -6.62 -10.47 -4.03
C ALA A 90 -7.70 -9.59 -3.38
N GLU A 91 -7.38 -8.88 -2.31
CA GLU A 91 -8.30 -7.93 -1.68
C GLU A 91 -8.53 -6.70 -2.56
N MET A 92 -7.48 -6.17 -3.21
CA MET A 92 -7.61 -5.06 -4.16
C MET A 92 -8.50 -5.40 -5.36
N ALA A 93 -8.44 -6.63 -5.87
CA ALA A 93 -9.29 -7.06 -6.98
C ALA A 93 -10.79 -7.04 -6.64
N LYS A 94 -11.15 -7.18 -5.37
CA LYS A 94 -12.54 -7.16 -4.87
C LYS A 94 -12.96 -5.76 -4.39
N ALA A 95 -11.99 -4.88 -4.14
CA ALA A 95 -12.23 -3.58 -3.54
C ALA A 95 -13.01 -2.62 -4.47
N PRO A 96 -13.82 -1.71 -3.91
CA PRO A 96 -14.42 -0.61 -4.66
C PRO A 96 -13.37 0.18 -5.43
N LYS A 97 -13.76 0.71 -6.60
CA LYS A 97 -12.84 1.41 -7.50
C LYS A 97 -12.20 2.67 -6.88
N ASP A 98 -12.90 3.33 -5.98
CA ASP A 98 -12.41 4.51 -5.27
C ASP A 98 -11.36 4.17 -4.19
N LEU A 99 -11.33 2.93 -3.69
CA LEU A 99 -10.34 2.45 -2.75
C LEU A 99 -9.07 1.90 -3.44
N GLN A 100 -9.18 1.38 -4.66
CA GLN A 100 -8.09 0.73 -5.38
C GLN A 100 -6.82 1.60 -5.52
N PRO A 101 -6.90 2.93 -5.77
CA PRO A 101 -5.71 3.77 -5.84
C PRO A 101 -4.84 3.74 -4.58
N MET A 102 -5.46 3.82 -3.40
CA MET A 102 -4.75 3.80 -2.13
C MET A 102 -4.20 2.39 -1.82
N MET A 103 -4.97 1.34 -2.12
CA MET A 103 -4.48 -0.04 -1.98
C MET A 103 -3.30 -0.30 -2.92
N ASN A 104 -3.36 0.19 -4.15
CA ASN A 104 -2.25 0.08 -5.10
C ASN A 104 -1.00 0.81 -4.59
N ALA A 105 -1.19 1.96 -3.97
CA ALA A 105 -0.12 2.72 -3.36
C ALA A 105 0.58 1.92 -2.23
N VAL A 106 -0.19 1.29 -1.35
CA VAL A 106 0.35 0.39 -0.30
C VAL A 106 1.08 -0.80 -0.93
N LEU A 107 0.50 -1.40 -1.97
CA LEU A 107 1.08 -2.54 -2.67
C LEU A 107 2.43 -2.20 -3.31
N SER A 108 2.58 -1.01 -3.93
CA SER A 108 3.85 -0.56 -4.52
C SER A 108 4.97 -0.49 -3.47
N ILE A 109 4.67 0.01 -2.27
CA ILE A 109 5.62 0.01 -1.15
C ILE A 109 5.96 -1.40 -0.70
N TRP A 110 4.99 -2.30 -0.60
CA TRP A 110 5.25 -3.67 -0.16
C TRP A 110 6.13 -4.43 -1.15
N TYR A 111 5.93 -4.27 -2.45
CA TYR A 111 6.83 -4.80 -3.47
C TYR A 111 8.25 -4.25 -3.34
N TRP A 112 8.39 -2.93 -3.18
CA TRP A 112 9.68 -2.29 -3.00
C TRP A 112 10.39 -2.74 -1.73
N GLN A 113 9.70 -2.80 -0.61
CA GLN A 113 10.25 -3.30 0.65
C GLN A 113 10.63 -4.79 0.57
N TYR A 114 9.82 -5.60 -0.11
CA TYR A 114 10.13 -7.00 -0.34
C TYR A 114 11.43 -7.16 -1.12
N PHE A 115 11.57 -6.45 -2.23
CA PHE A 115 12.80 -6.43 -3.01
C PHE A 115 13.99 -6.00 -2.16
N GLN A 116 13.89 -4.88 -1.44
CA GLN A 116 15.02 -4.38 -0.64
C GLN A 116 15.50 -5.37 0.42
N ARG A 117 14.59 -6.08 1.06
CA ARG A 117 14.93 -7.10 2.08
C ARG A 117 15.53 -8.38 1.47
N ASN A 118 15.18 -8.68 0.25
CA ASN A 118 15.56 -9.92 -0.46
C ASN A 118 16.49 -9.66 -1.65
N ARG A 119 17.07 -8.47 -1.75
CA ARG A 119 17.91 -8.03 -2.87
C ARG A 119 18.95 -9.03 -3.30
N TRP A 120 19.64 -9.65 -2.35
CA TRP A 120 20.67 -10.65 -2.58
C TRP A 120 20.12 -11.90 -3.29
N LEU A 121 18.89 -12.32 -3.00
CA LEU A 121 18.24 -13.45 -3.68
C LEU A 121 18.04 -13.16 -5.17
N PHE A 122 17.56 -11.96 -5.49
CA PHE A 122 17.33 -11.55 -6.88
C PHE A 122 18.63 -11.38 -7.66
N ALA A 123 19.69 -10.88 -7.02
CA ALA A 123 20.99 -10.71 -7.65
C ALA A 123 21.68 -12.04 -8.01
N GLN A 124 21.38 -13.13 -7.30
CA GLN A 124 21.97 -14.45 -7.55
C GLN A 124 21.17 -15.31 -8.54
N ARG A 125 19.93 -14.93 -8.87
CA ARG A 125 19.10 -15.71 -9.79
C ARG A 125 19.55 -15.52 -11.22
N THR A 126 19.73 -16.65 -11.91
CA THR A 126 19.95 -16.67 -13.35
C THR A 126 18.71 -16.08 -14.03
N ARG A 127 18.94 -15.26 -15.07
CA ARG A 127 17.84 -14.79 -15.92
C ARG A 127 17.07 -15.97 -16.46
N THR A 128 15.86 -16.07 -16.07
CA THR A 128 14.90 -16.98 -16.68
C THR A 128 14.14 -16.14 -17.71
N GLY A 129 14.09 -16.58 -18.95
CA GLY A 129 13.13 -16.01 -19.91
C GLY A 129 11.75 -15.91 -19.27
N GLU A 130 10.70 -15.61 -19.97
CA GLU A 130 9.36 -15.39 -19.39
C GLU A 130 9.06 -16.32 -18.19
N ALA A 131 9.09 -15.75 -16.99
CA ALA A 131 8.85 -16.52 -15.77
C ALA A 131 7.41 -17.01 -15.76
N PRO A 132 7.14 -18.31 -15.61
CA PRO A 132 5.79 -18.79 -15.51
C PRO A 132 5.15 -18.36 -14.21
N GLY A 133 4.08 -17.55 -14.30
CA GLY A 133 3.15 -17.31 -13.21
C GLY A 133 3.49 -16.21 -12.21
N GLY A 134 2.57 -15.99 -11.28
CA GLY A 134 2.58 -14.90 -10.30
C GLY A 134 3.39 -15.13 -9.02
N ASP A 135 4.14 -16.24 -8.91
CA ASP A 135 4.92 -16.51 -7.70
C ASP A 135 6.20 -15.66 -7.67
N ILE A 136 6.16 -14.59 -6.88
CA ILE A 136 7.27 -13.66 -6.69
C ILE A 136 8.55 -14.35 -6.20
N THR A 137 8.46 -15.51 -5.56
CA THR A 137 9.62 -16.27 -5.10
C THR A 137 10.43 -16.88 -6.24
N THR A 138 9.88 -16.93 -7.44
CA THR A 138 10.53 -17.45 -8.65
C THR A 138 11.08 -16.37 -9.57
N TRP A 139 10.76 -15.10 -9.31
CA TRP A 139 11.14 -13.98 -10.18
C TRP A 139 12.62 -13.69 -10.14
N ASP A 140 13.18 -13.28 -11.26
CA ASP A 140 14.53 -12.74 -11.38
C ASP A 140 14.56 -11.22 -11.12
N LEU A 141 15.77 -10.62 -11.14
CA LEU A 141 15.94 -9.20 -10.88
C LEU A 141 15.19 -8.31 -11.88
N PRO A 142 15.29 -8.49 -13.21
CA PRO A 142 14.52 -7.68 -14.14
C PRO A 142 13.02 -7.75 -13.91
N ARG A 143 12.49 -8.93 -13.60
CA ARG A 143 11.06 -9.12 -13.39
C ARG A 143 10.53 -8.38 -12.17
N ILE A 144 11.21 -8.48 -11.02
CA ILE A 144 10.77 -7.78 -9.81
C ILE A 144 10.88 -6.27 -9.97
N LEU A 145 11.94 -5.75 -10.60
CA LEU A 145 12.10 -4.32 -10.84
C LEU A 145 11.04 -3.80 -11.82
N SER A 146 10.72 -4.53 -12.87
CA SER A 146 9.64 -4.19 -13.81
C SER A 146 8.28 -4.16 -13.12
N GLU A 147 7.98 -5.09 -12.22
CA GLU A 147 6.72 -5.07 -11.48
C GLU A 147 6.65 -3.91 -10.49
N ILE A 148 7.75 -3.58 -9.79
CA ILE A 148 7.83 -2.41 -8.91
C ILE A 148 7.57 -1.12 -9.70
N ASP A 149 8.24 -0.97 -10.83
CA ASP A 149 8.05 0.16 -11.75
C ASP A 149 6.58 0.31 -12.16
N LYS A 150 5.98 -0.75 -12.66
CA LYS A 150 4.56 -0.81 -13.03
C LYS A 150 3.64 -0.41 -11.87
N GLN A 151 3.92 -0.86 -10.63
CA GLN A 151 3.12 -0.51 -9.47
C GLN A 151 3.28 0.97 -9.10
N PHE A 152 4.50 1.54 -9.18
CA PHE A 152 4.70 2.98 -8.98
C PHE A 152 4.02 3.81 -10.06
N GLN A 153 4.18 3.49 -11.33
CA GLN A 153 3.51 4.19 -12.43
C GLN A 153 2.00 4.18 -12.26
N LYS A 154 1.43 3.02 -11.94
CA LYS A 154 0.00 2.89 -11.67
C LYS A 154 -0.45 3.74 -10.48
N THR A 155 0.32 3.76 -9.40
CA THR A 155 0.05 4.61 -8.24
C THR A 155 0.07 6.09 -8.62
N LEU A 156 1.10 6.53 -9.31
CA LEU A 156 1.27 7.93 -9.71
C LEU A 156 0.21 8.39 -10.73
N SER A 157 -0.33 7.48 -11.56
CA SER A 157 -1.43 7.81 -12.47
C SER A 157 -2.71 8.23 -11.75
N HIS A 158 -2.86 7.87 -10.47
CA HIS A 158 -4.01 8.23 -9.65
C HIS A 158 -3.84 9.55 -8.87
N HIS A 159 -3.00 10.46 -9.37
CA HIS A 159 -2.64 11.72 -8.71
C HIS A 159 -3.84 12.55 -8.23
N GLU A 160 -4.93 12.61 -9.01
CA GLU A 160 -6.12 13.40 -8.65
C GLU A 160 -6.82 12.90 -7.36
N ILE A 161 -6.74 11.60 -7.08
CA ILE A 161 -7.30 11.01 -5.87
C ILE A 161 -6.29 11.15 -4.72
N LEU A 162 -5.06 10.74 -4.94
CA LEU A 162 -4.02 10.68 -3.90
C LEU A 162 -3.63 12.07 -3.36
N LYS A 163 -3.76 13.15 -4.15
CA LYS A 163 -3.56 14.53 -3.70
C LYS A 163 -4.64 15.02 -2.72
N LYS A 164 -5.80 14.35 -2.67
CA LYS A 164 -6.89 14.71 -1.75
C LYS A 164 -6.78 13.99 -0.41
N GLU A 165 -5.96 12.96 -0.33
CA GLU A 165 -5.76 12.15 0.86
C GLU A 165 -4.57 12.69 1.67
N GLY A 166 -4.81 13.09 2.92
CA GLY A 166 -3.76 13.56 3.82
C GLY A 166 -2.85 12.44 4.28
N VAL A 167 -1.53 12.61 4.26
CA VAL A 167 -0.58 11.58 4.67
C VAL A 167 -0.81 11.12 6.11
N LYS A 168 -1.22 12.02 7.00
CA LYS A 168 -1.47 11.73 8.43
C LYS A 168 -2.55 10.69 8.68
N ASP A 169 -3.54 10.62 7.81
CA ASP A 169 -4.62 9.64 7.93
C ASP A 169 -4.13 8.20 7.70
N TYR A 170 -2.89 8.05 7.20
CA TYR A 170 -2.25 6.79 6.85
C TYR A 170 -0.97 6.51 7.65
N ASP A 171 -0.67 7.26 8.70
CA ASP A 171 0.55 7.12 9.54
C ASP A 171 0.78 5.69 10.04
N PHE A 172 -0.28 4.94 10.25
CA PHE A 172 -0.23 3.54 10.69
C PHE A 172 0.26 2.56 9.60
N LEU A 173 0.22 2.94 8.33
CA LEU A 173 0.67 2.12 7.19
C LEU A 173 2.02 2.57 6.64
N LEU A 174 2.30 3.84 6.78
CA LEU A 174 3.45 4.49 6.18
C LEU A 174 4.59 4.57 7.21
N ASN A 175 5.81 4.46 6.74
CA ASN A 175 6.97 4.79 7.55
C ASN A 175 7.47 6.18 7.12
N PRO A 176 7.06 7.25 7.80
CA PRO A 176 7.38 8.62 7.38
C PRO A 176 8.88 8.92 7.47
N GLY A 177 9.65 8.14 8.22
CA GLY A 177 11.07 8.38 8.45
C GLY A 177 11.29 9.74 9.15
N THR A 178 12.33 10.47 8.74
CA THR A 178 12.71 11.76 9.34
C THR A 178 12.24 12.97 8.53
N VAL A 179 11.60 12.76 7.39
CA VAL A 179 11.13 13.85 6.52
C VAL A 179 9.85 14.44 7.11
N PRO A 180 9.79 15.76 7.38
CA PRO A 180 8.59 16.40 7.91
C PRO A 180 7.40 16.26 6.96
N ASP A 181 6.19 16.06 7.50
CA ASP A 181 4.96 15.94 6.70
C ASP A 181 4.66 17.19 5.87
N SER A 182 5.17 18.36 6.30
CA SER A 182 5.04 19.61 5.53
C SER A 182 5.68 19.55 4.13
N TYR A 183 6.64 18.66 3.92
CA TYR A 183 7.24 18.41 2.60
C TYR A 183 6.47 17.36 1.79
N ARG A 184 5.64 16.57 2.46
CA ARG A 184 4.86 15.48 1.86
C ARG A 184 3.46 15.44 2.48
N PRO A 185 2.65 16.50 2.29
CA PRO A 185 1.37 16.64 2.99
C PRO A 185 0.30 15.66 2.53
N THR A 186 0.42 15.13 1.32
CA THR A 186 -0.55 14.20 0.73
C THR A 186 0.05 12.83 0.48
N LEU A 187 -0.80 11.83 0.28
CA LEU A 187 -0.36 10.51 -0.16
C LEU A 187 0.40 10.58 -1.47
N TYR A 188 -0.03 11.43 -2.41
CA TYR A 188 0.68 11.60 -3.67
C TYR A 188 2.13 12.04 -3.44
N ASP A 189 2.34 13.06 -2.63
CA ASP A 189 3.69 13.57 -2.34
C ASP A 189 4.55 12.48 -1.68
N PHE A 190 3.97 11.71 -0.77
CA PHE A 190 4.67 10.60 -0.12
C PHE A 190 5.15 9.56 -1.14
N PHE A 191 4.27 9.11 -2.03
CA PHE A 191 4.59 8.10 -3.04
C PHE A 191 5.53 8.60 -4.13
N VAL A 192 5.45 9.89 -4.51
CA VAL A 192 6.44 10.51 -5.40
C VAL A 192 7.84 10.41 -4.81
N HIS A 193 8.00 10.67 -3.51
CA HIS A 193 9.30 10.53 -2.84
C HIS A 193 9.81 9.10 -2.84
N ASP A 194 8.94 8.11 -2.62
CA ASP A 194 9.35 6.71 -2.64
C ASP A 194 9.66 6.23 -4.08
N ALA A 195 8.90 6.69 -5.07
CA ALA A 195 9.19 6.44 -6.48
C ALA A 195 10.55 7.05 -6.89
N LEU A 196 10.83 8.29 -6.47
CA LEU A 196 12.14 8.92 -6.72
C LEU A 196 13.29 8.11 -6.12
N ARG A 197 13.12 7.57 -4.92
CA ARG A 197 14.12 6.67 -4.32
C ARG A 197 14.32 5.40 -5.14
N PHE A 198 13.24 4.84 -5.65
CA PHE A 198 13.30 3.67 -6.52
C PHE A 198 14.02 4.00 -7.83
N TYR A 199 13.64 5.08 -8.53
CA TYR A 199 14.24 5.46 -9.81
C TYR A 199 15.69 5.96 -9.70
N SER A 200 16.07 6.55 -8.56
CA SER A 200 17.45 6.96 -8.31
C SER A 200 18.34 5.81 -7.77
N ALA A 201 17.77 4.67 -7.46
CA ALA A 201 18.56 3.52 -7.05
C ALA A 201 19.24 2.88 -8.26
N GLY A 202 20.55 2.62 -8.18
CA GLY A 202 21.37 2.12 -9.30
C GLY A 202 20.94 0.76 -9.86
N GLU A 203 20.00 0.06 -9.23
CA GLU A 203 19.47 -1.22 -9.70
C GLU A 203 18.64 -1.11 -10.98
N GLN A 204 18.08 0.06 -11.27
CA GLN A 204 17.28 0.27 -12.47
C GLN A 204 18.08 0.00 -13.76
N GLY A 205 19.38 0.30 -13.76
CA GLY A 205 20.27 -0.05 -14.85
C GLY A 205 20.37 -1.56 -15.16
N GLY A 206 20.01 -2.42 -14.20
CA GLY A 206 19.96 -3.88 -14.37
C GLY A 206 18.65 -4.42 -14.92
N SER A 207 17.59 -3.64 -14.95
CA SER A 207 16.25 -4.06 -15.44
C SER A 207 16.09 -3.93 -16.95
N LYS A 208 16.76 -2.97 -17.56
CA LYS A 208 16.82 -2.78 -19.02
C LYS A 208 18.01 -3.53 -19.64
N SER A 209 18.01 -4.80 -19.55
CA SER A 209 19.22 -5.60 -19.47
C SER A 209 19.71 -6.23 -20.77
N GLN A 210 19.15 -5.92 -21.90
CA GLN A 210 19.80 -6.33 -23.17
C GLN A 210 20.59 -5.22 -23.82
N ASP A 211 20.26 -3.98 -23.46
CA ASP A 211 21.05 -2.82 -23.84
C ASP A 211 21.51 -2.14 -22.55
N ALA A 212 22.70 -2.51 -22.07
CA ALA A 212 23.38 -1.67 -21.08
C ALA A 212 23.40 -0.27 -21.70
N PHE A 213 22.84 0.73 -21.01
CA PHE A 213 22.96 2.12 -21.42
C PHE A 213 24.45 2.45 -21.47
N VAL A 214 25.02 2.35 -22.66
CA VAL A 214 26.41 2.68 -22.94
C VAL A 214 26.39 4.03 -23.60
N LEU A 215 26.71 5.06 -22.81
CA LEU A 215 27.00 6.37 -23.42
C LEU A 215 28.18 6.20 -24.36
N SER A 216 27.95 6.48 -25.63
CA SER A 216 29.03 6.55 -26.63
C SER A 216 30.00 7.70 -26.29
N ALA A 217 31.25 7.56 -26.57
CA ALA A 217 32.26 8.61 -26.30
C ALA A 217 31.97 9.91 -27.07
N ASP A 218 31.17 9.85 -28.13
CA ASP A 218 30.70 10.95 -28.95
C ASP A 218 29.27 11.42 -28.59
N SER A 219 28.70 10.89 -27.49
CA SER A 219 27.40 11.34 -27.00
C SER A 219 27.38 12.84 -26.70
N PRO A 220 26.28 13.54 -27.04
CA PRO A 220 26.10 14.96 -26.73
C PRO A 220 26.27 15.29 -25.24
N VAL A 221 26.06 14.31 -24.33
CA VAL A 221 26.29 14.45 -22.88
C VAL A 221 27.75 14.83 -22.56
N PHE A 222 28.72 14.40 -23.37
CA PHE A 222 30.14 14.71 -23.22
C PHE A 222 30.60 15.88 -24.09
N ALA A 223 29.70 16.55 -24.79
CA ALA A 223 30.00 17.71 -25.63
C ALA A 223 30.43 18.93 -24.79
N SER A 224 30.84 20.00 -25.48
CA SER A 224 31.13 21.27 -24.83
C SER A 224 29.86 21.78 -24.09
N ALA A 225 30.03 22.54 -23.00
CA ALA A 225 28.91 23.13 -22.27
C ALA A 225 27.93 23.90 -23.17
N LYS A 226 28.45 24.56 -24.24
CA LYS A 226 27.65 25.27 -25.23
C LYS A 226 26.81 24.31 -26.07
N ASP A 227 27.38 23.23 -26.52
CA ASP A 227 26.69 22.25 -27.37
C ASP A 227 25.71 21.42 -26.56
N PHE A 228 26.07 21.04 -25.34
CA PHE A 228 25.15 20.39 -24.38
C PHE A 228 23.92 21.26 -24.07
N MET A 229 24.09 22.56 -23.85
CA MET A 229 22.98 23.49 -23.61
C MET A 229 22.11 23.75 -24.84
N ALA A 230 22.64 23.52 -26.06
CA ALA A 230 21.92 23.64 -27.30
C ALA A 230 21.27 22.32 -27.76
N TRP A 231 21.53 21.23 -27.05
CA TRP A 231 20.98 19.92 -27.37
C TRP A 231 19.47 19.89 -27.07
N GLU A 232 18.69 19.57 -28.10
CA GLU A 232 17.26 19.32 -27.97
C GLU A 232 17.07 17.92 -27.36
N ILE A 233 16.45 17.89 -26.20
CA ILE A 233 16.14 16.64 -25.51
C ILE A 233 15.01 15.94 -26.27
N ASP A 234 15.30 14.76 -26.82
CA ASP A 234 14.30 13.87 -27.37
C ASP A 234 13.91 12.82 -26.31
N SER A 235 12.68 12.91 -25.82
CA SER A 235 12.18 11.99 -24.77
C SER A 235 12.02 10.54 -25.25
N GLU A 236 12.14 10.28 -26.54
CA GLU A 236 12.12 8.93 -27.13
C GLU A 236 13.53 8.35 -27.31
N ASP A 237 14.57 9.19 -27.16
CA ASP A 237 15.96 8.76 -27.22
C ASP A 237 16.46 8.32 -25.84
N ASP A 238 17.09 7.16 -25.78
CA ASP A 238 17.62 6.58 -24.52
C ASP A 238 18.76 7.40 -23.90
N GLU A 239 19.40 8.32 -24.66
CA GLU A 239 20.44 9.21 -24.17
C GLU A 239 19.91 10.52 -23.59
N SER A 240 18.66 10.89 -23.88
CA SER A 240 18.01 12.13 -23.45
C SER A 240 17.29 11.96 -22.14
#